data_09a1ee02cd26b562e015831a3e1a9ba2
#
_entry.id   09a1ee02cd26b562e015831a3e1a9ba2
#
_cell.length_a   1.000
_cell.length_b   1.000
_cell.length_c   1.000
_cell.angle_alpha   90.00
_cell.angle_beta   90.00
_cell.angle_gamma   90.00
#
_symmetry.space_group_name_H-M   'P 1'
#
loop_
_entity.id
_entity.type
_entity.pdbx_description
1 polymer ?
#
loop_
_entity_poly.entity_id
_entity_poly.type
_entity_poly.pdbx_seq_one_letter_code
_entity_poly.pdbx_strand_id
1 'polypeptide(L)'
;MKVLVIPDIHLKPWMFQRAAKIMEQGTAERAVCLMDIPDDWNQEYNINLYVETFDAAIAFAKKYPETLWSFGNHDLCYIWDERESGYSVPAAEIVPKKIEELERALPKGNEIRYVQKIDQVLFCHGGIADDFLRKALPFVKYDDVDEVVSQINGLSREHMWNDISPIWHRPQYAVARMYQPTEILQVVGHTPVKEIYREGNVISCDVFSTY
;
A
#
# COMPACT_ATOMS: atom_id res chain seq x y z
N MET A 1 8.49 -18.79 4.14
CA MET A 1 8.56 -17.56 4.97
C MET A 1 7.15 -17.13 5.36
N LYS A 2 6.94 -16.71 6.62
CA LYS A 2 5.66 -16.13 7.07
C LYS A 2 5.76 -14.60 6.99
N VAL A 3 4.80 -13.97 6.33
CA VAL A 3 4.75 -12.52 6.14
C VAL A 3 3.55 -11.94 6.87
N LEU A 4 3.78 -10.91 7.69
CA LEU A 4 2.72 -10.10 8.27
C LEU A 4 2.32 -9.02 7.27
N VAL A 5 1.04 -8.97 6.90
CA VAL A 5 0.49 -7.85 6.13
C VAL A 5 -0.16 -6.86 7.09
N ILE A 6 0.25 -5.60 6.98
CA ILE A 6 -0.36 -4.46 7.68
C ILE A 6 -1.19 -3.76 6.61
N PRO A 7 -2.54 -3.86 6.66
CA PRO A 7 -3.41 -3.23 5.67
C PRO A 7 -3.50 -1.71 5.88
N ASP A 8 -4.44 -1.08 5.23
CA ASP A 8 -4.71 0.34 5.26
C ASP A 8 -4.78 0.90 6.69
N ILE A 9 -4.02 1.95 6.95
CA ILE A 9 -3.79 2.47 8.31
C ILE A 9 -4.85 3.48 8.72
N HIS A 10 -5.16 4.45 7.87
CA HIS A 10 -6.16 5.49 8.10
C HIS A 10 -6.15 6.03 9.54
N LEU A 11 -5.05 6.69 9.90
CA LEU A 11 -4.85 7.34 11.21
C LEU A 11 -5.03 6.40 12.43
N LYS A 12 -4.64 5.11 12.31
CA LYS A 12 -4.73 4.12 13.39
C LYS A 12 -3.32 3.71 13.88
N PRO A 13 -2.62 4.53 14.69
CA PRO A 13 -1.25 4.25 15.15
C PRO A 13 -1.12 2.94 15.94
N TRP A 14 -2.20 2.48 16.57
CA TRP A 14 -2.24 1.21 17.28
C TRP A 14 -1.96 -0.02 16.39
N MET A 15 -2.18 0.09 15.07
CA MET A 15 -1.90 -1.00 14.15
C MET A 15 -0.41 -1.34 14.12
N PHE A 16 0.47 -0.33 14.13
CA PHE A 16 1.92 -0.55 14.23
C PHE A 16 2.33 -1.17 15.57
N GLN A 17 1.67 -0.77 16.68
CA GLN A 17 1.90 -1.38 17.97
C GLN A 17 1.49 -2.87 17.98
N ARG A 18 0.37 -3.18 17.35
CA ARG A 18 -0.11 -4.56 17.21
C ARG A 18 0.82 -5.38 16.32
N ALA A 19 1.22 -4.82 15.19
CA ALA A 19 2.18 -5.44 14.27
C ALA A 19 3.52 -5.74 14.97
N ALA A 20 4.03 -4.79 15.75
CA ALA A 20 5.26 -4.99 16.52
C ALA A 20 5.15 -6.17 17.49
N LYS A 21 4.03 -6.32 18.19
CA LYS A 21 3.79 -7.46 19.09
C LYS A 21 3.80 -8.81 18.34
N ILE A 22 3.21 -8.86 17.15
CA ILE A 22 3.17 -10.07 16.31
C ILE A 22 4.59 -10.43 15.85
N MET A 23 5.37 -9.44 15.43
CA MET A 23 6.78 -9.64 15.03
C MET A 23 7.65 -10.08 16.21
N GLU A 24 7.49 -9.48 17.40
CA GLU A 24 8.21 -9.87 18.64
C GLU A 24 7.92 -11.31 19.06
N GLN A 25 6.71 -11.78 18.83
CA GLN A 25 6.32 -13.17 19.11
C GLN A 25 6.91 -14.20 18.12
N GLY A 26 7.61 -13.73 17.07
CA GLY A 26 8.12 -14.59 16.01
C GLY A 26 7.04 -15.25 15.16
N THR A 27 5.81 -14.70 15.17
CA THR A 27 4.69 -15.23 14.37
C THR A 27 4.90 -15.00 12.88
N ALA A 28 5.61 -13.93 12.52
CA ALA A 28 6.02 -13.60 11.16
C ALA A 28 7.53 -13.26 11.13
N GLU A 29 8.15 -13.50 9.99
CA GLU A 29 9.58 -13.27 9.75
C GLU A 29 9.83 -11.92 9.07
N ARG A 30 8.84 -11.41 8.34
CA ARG A 30 8.89 -10.15 7.60
C ARG A 30 7.52 -9.47 7.62
N ALA A 31 7.49 -8.15 7.46
CA ALA A 31 6.26 -7.40 7.32
C ALA A 31 6.16 -6.72 5.93
N VAL A 32 4.93 -6.52 5.47
CA VAL A 32 4.58 -5.65 4.34
C VAL A 32 3.48 -4.72 4.82
N CYS A 33 3.64 -3.41 4.63
CA CYS A 33 2.64 -2.40 4.92
C CYS A 33 2.05 -1.87 3.60
N LEU A 34 0.73 -1.90 3.46
CA LEU A 34 0.02 -1.36 2.31
C LEU A 34 -0.28 0.14 2.46
N MET A 35 0.28 0.76 3.49
CA MET A 35 0.21 2.17 3.83
C MET A 35 -1.22 2.74 3.91
N ASP A 36 -1.59 3.67 3.05
CA ASP A 36 -2.77 4.52 3.24
C ASP A 36 -2.80 5.07 4.67
N ILE A 37 -1.67 5.68 5.05
CA ILE A 37 -1.43 6.11 6.44
C ILE A 37 -2.30 7.31 6.82
N PRO A 38 -2.40 8.37 5.97
CA PRO A 38 -3.18 9.54 6.29
C PRO A 38 -4.68 9.30 6.12
N ASP A 39 -5.43 10.26 6.57
CA ASP A 39 -6.85 10.43 6.40
C ASP A 39 -7.72 9.36 7.10
N ASP A 40 -8.63 9.86 7.92
CA ASP A 40 -9.76 9.10 8.44
C ASP A 40 -10.94 10.07 8.55
N TRP A 41 -12.15 9.57 8.32
CA TRP A 41 -13.36 10.39 8.29
C TRP A 41 -13.60 11.09 9.64
N ASN A 42 -13.87 12.39 9.58
CA ASN A 42 -14.05 13.28 10.74
C ASN A 42 -12.78 13.52 11.56
N GLN A 43 -11.58 13.21 11.03
CA GLN A 43 -10.30 13.47 11.68
C GLN A 43 -9.46 14.52 10.92
N GLU A 44 -10.02 15.21 9.93
CA GLU A 44 -9.29 16.11 9.01
C GLU A 44 -8.59 17.27 9.74
N TYR A 45 -9.05 17.62 10.91
CA TYR A 45 -8.47 18.69 11.74
C TYR A 45 -7.60 18.15 12.92
N ASN A 46 -7.53 16.85 13.11
CA ASN A 46 -6.79 16.23 14.20
C ASN A 46 -5.31 16.01 13.82
N ILE A 47 -4.58 17.10 13.60
CA ILE A 47 -3.19 17.09 13.11
C ILE A 47 -2.26 16.28 14.01
N ASN A 48 -2.49 16.28 15.32
CA ASN A 48 -1.70 15.46 16.23
C ASN A 48 -1.80 13.97 15.92
N LEU A 49 -2.96 13.49 15.49
CA LEU A 49 -3.15 12.08 15.12
C LEU A 49 -2.40 11.73 13.84
N TYR A 50 -2.33 12.65 12.85
CA TYR A 50 -1.47 12.48 11.68
C TYR A 50 -0.01 12.29 12.08
N VAL A 51 0.52 13.20 12.92
CA VAL A 51 1.89 13.12 13.38
C VAL A 51 2.14 11.83 14.18
N GLU A 52 1.26 11.50 15.13
CA GLU A 52 1.37 10.28 15.93
C GLU A 52 1.39 9.01 15.07
N THR A 53 0.53 8.95 14.04
CA THR A 53 0.44 7.77 13.19
C THR A 53 1.70 7.59 12.33
N PHE A 54 2.21 8.67 11.73
CA PHE A 54 3.46 8.61 11.00
C PHE A 54 4.66 8.33 11.91
N ASP A 55 4.71 8.89 13.11
CA ASP A 55 5.78 8.60 14.07
C ASP A 55 5.78 7.11 14.48
N ALA A 56 4.59 6.52 14.62
CA ALA A 56 4.47 5.08 14.86
C ALA A 56 4.96 4.24 13.65
N ALA A 57 4.65 4.66 12.43
CA ALA A 57 5.16 4.04 11.20
C ALA A 57 6.68 4.11 11.12
N ILE A 58 7.26 5.30 11.35
CA ILE A 58 8.71 5.53 11.33
C ILE A 58 9.42 4.70 12.42
N ALA A 59 8.85 4.64 13.63
CA ALA A 59 9.38 3.81 14.70
C ALA A 59 9.35 2.31 14.33
N PHE A 60 8.26 1.86 13.70
CA PHE A 60 8.14 0.49 13.20
C PHE A 60 9.18 0.20 12.12
N ALA A 61 9.35 1.08 11.13
CA ALA A 61 10.33 0.93 10.06
C ALA A 61 11.78 0.82 10.60
N LYS A 62 12.14 1.65 11.59
CA LYS A 62 13.45 1.59 12.25
C LYS A 62 13.67 0.28 13.02
N LYS A 63 12.63 -0.24 13.64
CA LYS A 63 12.70 -1.48 14.44
C LYS A 63 12.71 -2.73 13.56
N TYR A 64 12.01 -2.71 12.44
CA TYR A 64 11.88 -3.81 11.49
C TYR A 64 12.30 -3.37 10.08
N PRO A 65 13.59 -3.17 9.85
CA PRO A 65 14.12 -2.53 8.64
C PRO A 65 13.85 -3.33 7.34
N GLU A 66 13.57 -4.65 7.45
CA GLU A 66 13.21 -5.50 6.32
C GLU A 66 11.74 -5.36 5.88
N THR A 67 10.95 -4.49 6.54
CA THR A 67 9.57 -4.22 6.16
C THR A 67 9.52 -3.61 4.76
N LEU A 68 8.63 -4.12 3.91
CA LEU A 68 8.32 -3.54 2.62
C LEU A 68 7.12 -2.60 2.75
N TRP A 69 7.14 -1.51 1.99
CA TRP A 69 6.12 -0.45 2.05
C TRP A 69 5.53 -0.22 0.66
N SER A 70 4.20 -0.23 0.56
CA SER A 70 3.48 0.06 -0.70
C SER A 70 2.60 1.29 -0.52
N PHE A 71 2.77 2.29 -1.40
CA PHE A 71 1.93 3.48 -1.41
C PHE A 71 0.45 3.13 -1.58
N GLY A 72 -0.40 3.77 -0.77
CA GLY A 72 -1.82 3.89 -1.01
C GLY A 72 -2.18 5.19 -1.75
N ASN A 73 -3.42 5.31 -2.17
CA ASN A 73 -3.87 6.51 -2.88
C ASN A 73 -3.91 7.74 -1.96
N HIS A 74 -4.25 7.59 -0.68
CA HIS A 74 -4.23 8.69 0.28
C HIS A 74 -2.81 9.21 0.57
N ASP A 75 -1.78 8.37 0.57
CA ASP A 75 -0.39 8.85 0.67
C ASP A 75 -0.02 9.70 -0.54
N LEU A 76 -0.37 9.23 -1.75
CA LEU A 76 -0.04 9.88 -3.02
C LEU A 76 -0.84 11.16 -3.28
N CYS A 77 -2.05 11.30 -2.72
CA CYS A 77 -2.82 12.53 -2.73
C CYS A 77 -1.98 13.74 -2.28
N TYR A 78 -1.24 13.56 -1.18
CA TYR A 78 -0.41 14.62 -0.61
C TYR A 78 0.90 14.85 -1.36
N ILE A 79 1.50 13.78 -1.90
CA ILE A 79 2.73 13.89 -2.69
C ILE A 79 2.46 14.59 -4.04
N TRP A 80 1.30 14.34 -4.63
CA TRP A 80 0.94 14.82 -5.97
C TRP A 80 0.04 16.04 -5.98
N ASP A 81 -0.34 16.55 -4.79
CA ASP A 81 -1.31 17.64 -4.63
C ASP A 81 -2.65 17.37 -5.35
N GLU A 82 -3.12 16.12 -5.20
CA GLU A 82 -4.44 15.69 -5.68
C GLU A 82 -5.38 15.55 -4.50
N ARG A 83 -6.59 16.12 -4.60
CA ARG A 83 -7.53 16.11 -3.49
C ARG A 83 -8.60 15.05 -3.69
N GLU A 84 -8.59 14.09 -2.78
CA GLU A 84 -9.59 13.03 -2.72
C GLU A 84 -10.47 13.15 -1.46
N SER A 85 -11.47 12.27 -1.36
CA SER A 85 -12.33 12.23 -0.17
C SER A 85 -11.49 11.97 1.09
N GLY A 86 -11.75 12.70 2.16
CA GLY A 86 -10.96 12.58 3.40
C GLY A 86 -9.68 13.44 3.47
N TYR A 87 -9.24 14.03 2.34
CA TYR A 87 -8.04 14.88 2.30
C TYR A 87 -8.11 16.03 3.31
N SER A 88 -7.09 16.15 4.13
CA SER A 88 -6.96 17.20 5.14
C SER A 88 -6.11 18.37 4.63
N VAL A 89 -6.73 19.51 4.38
CA VAL A 89 -6.00 20.74 4.03
C VAL A 89 -5.01 21.16 5.15
N PRO A 90 -5.38 21.10 6.45
CA PRO A 90 -4.41 21.38 7.51
C PRO A 90 -3.21 20.44 7.57
N ALA A 91 -3.35 19.18 7.09
CA ALA A 91 -2.26 18.20 7.07
C ALA A 91 -1.40 18.27 5.80
N ALA A 92 -1.78 19.09 4.80
CA ALA A 92 -1.17 19.13 3.47
C ALA A 92 0.35 19.36 3.47
N GLU A 93 0.87 20.14 4.41
CA GLU A 93 2.32 20.37 4.54
C GLU A 93 3.03 19.34 5.43
N ILE A 94 2.28 18.61 6.24
CA ILE A 94 2.83 17.69 7.24
C ILE A 94 3.01 16.31 6.63
N VAL A 95 2.01 15.79 5.94
CA VAL A 95 2.01 14.43 5.40
C VAL A 95 3.20 14.19 4.44
N PRO A 96 3.50 15.04 3.44
CA PRO A 96 4.65 14.82 2.58
C PRO A 96 5.97 14.78 3.35
N LYS A 97 6.15 15.67 4.34
CA LYS A 97 7.35 15.70 5.18
C LYS A 97 7.50 14.40 6.00
N LYS A 98 6.38 13.87 6.51
CA LYS A 98 6.38 12.63 7.27
C LYS A 98 6.64 11.40 6.37
N ILE A 99 6.15 11.40 5.15
CA ILE A 99 6.51 10.36 4.16
C ILE A 99 8.01 10.42 3.85
N GLU A 100 8.59 11.60 3.64
CA GLU A 100 10.04 11.75 3.47
C GLU A 100 10.84 11.30 4.71
N GLU A 101 10.33 11.55 5.92
CA GLU A 101 10.96 11.04 7.16
C GLU A 101 10.92 9.50 7.22
N LEU A 102 9.80 8.90 6.81
CA LEU A 102 9.67 7.45 6.69
C LEU A 102 10.67 6.88 5.68
N GLU A 103 10.75 7.46 4.47
CA GLU A 103 11.70 7.05 3.43
C GLU A 103 13.15 7.11 3.93
N ARG A 104 13.53 8.20 4.62
CA ARG A 104 14.88 8.34 5.21
C ARG A 104 15.16 7.33 6.33
N ALA A 105 14.12 6.78 6.95
CA ALA A 105 14.26 5.75 7.99
C ALA A 105 14.47 4.35 7.41
N LEU A 106 14.19 4.15 6.11
CA LEU A 106 14.40 2.86 5.44
C LEU A 106 15.88 2.60 5.18
N PRO A 107 16.31 1.33 5.19
CA PRO A 107 17.67 0.95 4.80
C PRO A 107 17.98 1.35 3.36
N LYS A 108 19.26 1.60 3.09
CA LYS A 108 19.72 1.88 1.72
C LYS A 108 19.31 0.74 0.77
N GLY A 109 18.60 1.08 -0.30
CA GLY A 109 18.09 0.15 -1.31
C GLY A 109 16.70 -0.41 -1.01
N ASN A 110 16.11 -0.05 0.14
CA ASN A 110 14.70 -0.27 0.41
C ASN A 110 13.95 1.06 0.14
N GLU A 111 12.85 0.98 -0.59
CA GLU A 111 12.07 2.14 -1.05
C GLU A 111 10.59 1.86 -0.86
N ILE A 112 9.80 2.92 -0.65
CA ILE A 112 8.36 2.83 -0.77
C ILE A 112 8.03 2.70 -2.27
N ARG A 113 7.20 1.72 -2.65
CA ARG A 113 6.91 1.40 -4.05
C ARG A 113 5.41 1.27 -4.29
N TYR A 114 4.98 1.26 -5.53
CA TYR A 114 3.57 0.95 -5.86
C TYR A 114 3.28 -0.54 -5.71
N VAL A 115 4.23 -1.38 -6.05
CA VAL A 115 4.11 -2.84 -5.96
C VAL A 115 5.35 -3.41 -5.30
N GLN A 116 5.16 -4.22 -4.28
CA GLN A 116 6.19 -5.04 -3.64
C GLN A 116 6.01 -6.50 -4.03
N LYS A 117 7.11 -7.28 -4.06
CA LYS A 117 7.07 -8.70 -4.37
C LYS A 117 7.87 -9.50 -3.35
N ILE A 118 7.29 -10.60 -2.89
CA ILE A 118 7.97 -11.64 -2.11
C ILE A 118 7.59 -12.98 -2.74
N ASP A 119 8.57 -13.70 -3.24
CA ASP A 119 8.37 -14.98 -3.93
C ASP A 119 7.32 -14.85 -5.07
N GLN A 120 6.21 -15.57 -4.99
CA GLN A 120 5.09 -15.54 -5.95
C GLN A 120 3.90 -14.69 -5.45
N VAL A 121 4.16 -13.74 -4.53
CA VAL A 121 3.13 -12.86 -3.98
C VAL A 121 3.46 -11.41 -4.28
N LEU A 122 2.51 -10.71 -4.89
CA LEU A 122 2.54 -9.27 -5.10
C LEU A 122 1.71 -8.58 -4.03
N PHE A 123 2.21 -7.46 -3.53
CA PHE A 123 1.55 -6.62 -2.55
C PHE A 123 1.43 -5.22 -3.16
N CYS A 124 0.22 -4.73 -3.28
CA CYS A 124 -0.08 -3.39 -3.78
C CYS A 124 -1.41 -2.93 -3.22
N HIS A 125 -1.67 -1.64 -3.29
CA HIS A 125 -2.84 -1.08 -2.65
C HIS A 125 -4.15 -1.56 -3.31
N GLY A 126 -4.32 -1.38 -4.65
CA GLY A 126 -5.57 -1.70 -5.36
C GLY A 126 -5.56 -3.00 -6.18
N GLY A 127 -4.38 -3.55 -6.51
CA GLY A 127 -4.26 -4.74 -7.36
C GLY A 127 -3.94 -4.41 -8.83
N ILE A 128 -3.31 -5.36 -9.50
CA ILE A 128 -2.86 -5.23 -10.88
C ILE A 128 -3.85 -5.96 -11.80
N ALA A 129 -4.55 -5.21 -12.64
CA ALA A 129 -5.43 -5.74 -13.68
C ALA A 129 -4.72 -5.86 -15.03
N ASP A 130 -5.11 -6.85 -15.84
CA ASP A 130 -4.58 -7.02 -17.20
C ASP A 130 -4.76 -5.77 -18.06
N ASP A 131 -5.90 -5.09 -17.94
CA ASP A 131 -6.21 -3.89 -18.71
C ASP A 131 -5.28 -2.72 -18.36
N PHE A 132 -4.87 -2.61 -17.10
CA PHE A 132 -3.86 -1.64 -16.71
C PHE A 132 -2.53 -1.92 -17.41
N LEU A 133 -2.05 -3.17 -17.39
CA LEU A 133 -0.79 -3.54 -18.03
C LEU A 133 -0.82 -3.28 -19.54
N ARG A 134 -1.90 -3.66 -20.21
CA ARG A 134 -2.05 -3.44 -21.66
C ARG A 134 -2.02 -1.96 -22.02
N LYS A 135 -2.57 -1.10 -21.17
CA LYS A 135 -2.64 0.34 -21.40
C LYS A 135 -1.34 1.06 -21.05
N ALA A 136 -0.78 0.77 -19.87
CA ALA A 136 0.37 1.48 -19.34
C ALA A 136 1.71 0.89 -19.81
N LEU A 137 1.76 -0.43 -20.04
CA LEU A 137 2.98 -1.18 -20.34
C LEU A 137 2.77 -2.13 -21.54
N PRO A 138 2.38 -1.64 -22.74
CA PRO A 138 1.97 -2.49 -23.85
C PRO A 138 3.09 -3.39 -24.41
N PHE A 139 4.34 -3.13 -24.07
CA PHE A 139 5.51 -3.87 -24.58
C PHE A 139 6.20 -4.71 -23.49
N VAL A 140 5.68 -4.71 -22.25
CA VAL A 140 6.26 -5.53 -21.19
C VAL A 140 6.06 -7.02 -21.50
N LYS A 141 7.03 -7.83 -21.12
CA LYS A 141 6.88 -9.27 -21.17
C LYS A 141 5.95 -9.73 -20.05
N TYR A 142 4.72 -10.07 -20.41
CA TYR A 142 3.66 -10.41 -19.47
C TYR A 142 4.05 -11.52 -18.46
N ASP A 143 4.85 -12.50 -18.90
CA ASP A 143 5.27 -13.63 -18.06
C ASP A 143 6.51 -13.33 -17.20
N ASP A 144 7.19 -12.21 -17.45
CA ASP A 144 8.32 -11.75 -16.63
C ASP A 144 7.82 -10.84 -15.51
N VAL A 145 7.46 -11.47 -14.40
CA VAL A 145 6.86 -10.77 -13.24
C VAL A 145 7.80 -9.71 -12.65
N ASP A 146 9.11 -9.97 -12.64
CA ASP A 146 10.08 -9.02 -12.10
C ASP A 146 10.21 -7.79 -13.00
N GLU A 147 10.18 -7.98 -14.32
CA GLU A 147 10.13 -6.88 -15.28
C GLU A 147 8.84 -6.06 -15.11
N VAL A 148 7.67 -6.74 -15.03
CA VAL A 148 6.37 -6.08 -14.82
C VAL A 148 6.39 -5.22 -13.55
N VAL A 149 6.81 -5.77 -12.42
CA VAL A 149 6.90 -5.03 -11.15
C VAL A 149 7.87 -3.86 -11.25
N SER A 150 9.03 -4.07 -11.87
CA SER A 150 10.03 -3.02 -12.06
C SER A 150 9.49 -1.86 -12.91
N GLN A 151 8.81 -2.18 -14.02
CA GLN A 151 8.24 -1.16 -14.90
C GLN A 151 7.06 -0.42 -14.25
N ILE A 152 6.18 -1.10 -13.52
CA ILE A 152 5.11 -0.44 -12.76
C ILE A 152 5.71 0.56 -11.77
N ASN A 153 6.74 0.17 -11.03
CA ASN A 153 7.38 1.03 -10.04
C ASN A 153 8.14 2.22 -10.65
N GLY A 154 8.41 2.19 -11.94
CA GLY A 154 8.98 3.30 -12.71
C GLY A 154 7.97 4.20 -13.40
N LEU A 155 6.66 3.93 -13.28
CA LEU A 155 5.63 4.72 -13.94
C LEU A 155 5.46 6.11 -13.31
N SER A 156 5.14 7.08 -14.14
CA SER A 156 4.85 8.44 -13.71
C SER A 156 3.45 8.56 -13.10
N ARG A 157 3.20 9.70 -12.44
CA ARG A 157 1.91 10.08 -11.88
C ARG A 157 0.77 9.91 -12.89
N GLU A 158 0.92 10.36 -14.13
CA GLU A 158 -0.14 10.31 -15.15
C GLU A 158 -0.60 8.88 -15.45
N HIS A 159 0.31 7.90 -15.31
CA HIS A 159 -0.02 6.49 -15.48
C HIS A 159 -0.61 5.86 -14.24
N MET A 160 -0.24 6.35 -13.05
CA MET A 160 -0.68 5.76 -11.79
C MET A 160 -1.95 6.41 -11.23
N TRP A 161 -2.25 7.68 -11.56
CA TRP A 161 -3.44 8.38 -11.08
C TRP A 161 -4.65 8.11 -11.98
N ASN A 162 -5.17 6.89 -11.93
CA ASN A 162 -6.38 6.48 -12.63
C ASN A 162 -7.01 5.22 -12.02
N ASP A 163 -8.31 5.01 -12.23
CA ASP A 163 -9.15 3.99 -11.57
C ASP A 163 -8.74 2.53 -11.81
N ILE A 164 -7.93 2.24 -12.82
CA ILE A 164 -7.46 0.87 -13.11
C ILE A 164 -6.04 0.60 -12.66
N SER A 165 -5.37 1.59 -12.09
CA SER A 165 -3.98 1.45 -11.63
C SER A 165 -3.88 0.62 -10.35
N PRO A 166 -2.69 0.08 -10.02
CA PRO A 166 -2.47 -0.71 -8.80
C PRO A 166 -2.72 0.02 -7.48
N ILE A 167 -2.92 1.34 -7.51
CA ILE A 167 -3.25 2.15 -6.33
C ILE A 167 -4.74 2.51 -6.23
N TRP A 168 -5.53 2.34 -7.30
CA TRP A 168 -6.95 2.71 -7.35
C TRP A 168 -7.88 1.54 -7.68
N HIS A 169 -7.37 0.50 -8.30
CA HIS A 169 -8.21 -0.61 -8.76
C HIS A 169 -8.92 -1.29 -7.58
N ARG A 170 -10.20 -1.63 -7.78
CA ARG A 170 -11.04 -2.31 -6.79
C ARG A 170 -11.51 -3.65 -7.33
N PRO A 171 -10.70 -4.72 -7.24
CA PRO A 171 -11.04 -6.03 -7.79
C PRO A 171 -12.33 -6.60 -7.23
N GLN A 172 -12.73 -6.16 -6.02
CA GLN A 172 -13.97 -6.58 -5.36
C GLN A 172 -15.25 -6.09 -6.08
N TYR A 173 -15.14 -5.04 -6.90
CA TYR A 173 -16.27 -4.43 -7.62
C TYR A 173 -16.11 -4.51 -9.14
N ALA A 174 -14.89 -4.66 -9.63
CA ALA A 174 -14.59 -4.65 -11.05
C ALA A 174 -14.67 -6.06 -11.65
N VAL A 175 -15.36 -6.20 -12.78
CA VAL A 175 -15.31 -7.41 -13.61
C VAL A 175 -14.05 -7.31 -14.50
N ALA A 176 -12.89 -7.24 -13.87
CA ALA A 176 -11.62 -7.15 -14.57
C ALA A 176 -10.81 -8.44 -14.35
N ARG A 177 -10.14 -8.90 -15.40
CA ARG A 177 -9.18 -9.99 -15.25
C ARG A 177 -7.96 -9.46 -14.53
N MET A 178 -7.65 -10.07 -13.38
CA MET A 178 -6.45 -9.75 -12.63
C MET A 178 -5.21 -10.36 -13.28
N TYR A 179 -4.09 -9.64 -13.21
CA TYR A 179 -2.80 -10.11 -13.69
C TYR A 179 -2.42 -11.42 -13.02
N GLN A 180 -2.25 -12.45 -13.84
CA GLN A 180 -1.93 -13.80 -13.39
C GLN A 180 -1.17 -14.56 -14.49
N PRO A 181 0.13 -14.25 -14.70
CA PRO A 181 0.92 -14.94 -15.72
C PRO A 181 1.23 -16.40 -15.36
N THR A 182 1.33 -16.66 -14.04
CA THR A 182 1.60 -17.97 -13.43
C THR A 182 0.78 -18.09 -12.15
N GLU A 183 1.23 -18.86 -11.16
CA GLU A 183 0.59 -18.97 -9.83
C GLU A 183 0.88 -17.77 -8.92
N ILE A 184 0.74 -16.55 -9.45
CA ILE A 184 0.91 -15.32 -8.68
C ILE A 184 -0.32 -15.03 -7.84
N LEU A 185 -0.09 -14.73 -6.56
CA LEU A 185 -1.09 -14.15 -5.66
C LEU A 185 -0.91 -12.63 -5.58
N GLN A 186 -2.01 -11.91 -5.41
CA GLN A 186 -2.02 -10.48 -5.12
C GLN A 186 -2.68 -10.26 -3.76
N VAL A 187 -2.02 -9.51 -2.88
CA VAL A 187 -2.58 -9.10 -1.59
C VAL A 187 -2.83 -7.59 -1.68
N VAL A 188 -4.08 -7.19 -1.42
CA VAL A 188 -4.56 -5.82 -1.65
C VAL A 188 -5.33 -5.27 -0.46
N GLY A 189 -5.30 -3.93 -0.33
CA GLY A 189 -6.09 -3.12 0.58
C GLY A 189 -7.20 -2.36 -0.14
N HIS A 190 -7.24 -1.03 0.04
CA HIS A 190 -8.03 -0.02 -0.68
C HIS A 190 -9.54 -0.14 -0.58
N THR A 191 -10.06 -1.33 -0.62
CA THR A 191 -11.50 -1.59 -0.57
C THR A 191 -11.86 -2.17 0.78
N PRO A 192 -12.62 -1.44 1.62
CA PRO A 192 -13.06 -1.94 2.90
C PRO A 192 -13.85 -3.24 2.77
N VAL A 193 -13.44 -4.25 3.53
CA VAL A 193 -14.07 -5.57 3.56
C VAL A 193 -14.40 -5.99 5.00
N LYS A 194 -15.43 -6.80 5.18
CA LYS A 194 -15.86 -7.26 6.52
C LYS A 194 -14.90 -8.26 7.15
N GLU A 195 -14.25 -9.05 6.32
CA GLU A 195 -13.29 -10.09 6.70
C GLU A 195 -12.26 -10.28 5.59
N ILE A 196 -11.09 -10.76 5.95
CA ILE A 196 -10.07 -11.12 4.97
C ILE A 196 -10.59 -12.30 4.15
N TYR A 197 -10.63 -12.18 2.84
CA TYR A 197 -11.06 -13.25 1.96
C TYR A 197 -10.20 -13.33 0.71
N ARG A 198 -10.28 -14.47 0.04
CA ARG A 198 -9.64 -14.73 -1.24
C ARG A 198 -10.66 -14.96 -2.33
N GLU A 199 -10.50 -14.27 -3.44
CA GLU A 199 -11.22 -14.51 -4.68
C GLU A 199 -10.22 -14.67 -5.83
N GLY A 200 -10.23 -15.84 -6.48
CA GLY A 200 -9.24 -16.17 -7.51
C GLY A 200 -7.80 -16.08 -6.98
N ASN A 201 -7.01 -15.19 -7.57
CA ASN A 201 -5.64 -14.92 -7.16
C ASN A 201 -5.48 -13.63 -6.33
N VAL A 202 -6.58 -13.07 -5.81
CA VAL A 202 -6.57 -11.85 -5.00
C VAL A 202 -6.98 -12.16 -3.56
N ILE A 203 -6.23 -11.63 -2.60
CA ILE A 203 -6.56 -11.62 -1.17
C ILE A 203 -6.83 -10.17 -0.77
N SER A 204 -8.05 -9.88 -0.34
CA SER A 204 -8.48 -8.56 0.15
C SER A 204 -8.34 -8.51 1.66
N CYS A 205 -7.63 -7.51 2.19
CA CYS A 205 -7.28 -7.46 3.60
C CYS A 205 -7.58 -6.14 4.33
N ASP A 206 -8.21 -5.15 3.68
CA ASP A 206 -8.61 -3.91 4.34
C ASP A 206 -9.84 -4.11 5.22
N VAL A 207 -9.61 -4.59 6.45
CA VAL A 207 -10.66 -4.87 7.44
C VAL A 207 -10.80 -3.80 8.51
N PHE A 208 -10.01 -2.71 8.44
CA PHE A 208 -9.97 -1.69 9.48
C PHE A 208 -10.45 -0.30 9.02
N SER A 209 -10.68 -0.10 7.73
CA SER A 209 -11.08 1.21 7.19
C SER A 209 -12.54 1.58 7.44
N THR A 210 -13.38 0.65 7.81
CA THR A 210 -14.82 0.87 8.04
C THR A 210 -15.25 0.88 9.50
N TYR A 211 -14.34 0.68 10.46
CA TYR A 211 -14.70 0.54 11.87
C TYR A 211 -13.68 1.17 12.82
#